data_5aa59833ba9a75909241f62c013ab7dd
#
_entry.id   5aa59833ba9a75909241f62c013ab7dd
#
_cell.length_a   1.000
_cell.length_b   1.000
_cell.length_c   1.000
_cell.angle_alpha   90.00
_cell.angle_beta   90.00
_cell.angle_gamma   90.00
#
_symmetry.space_group_name_H-M   'P 1'
#
loop_
_entity.id
_entity.type
_entity.pdbx_description
1 polymer ?
#
loop_
_entity_poly.entity_id
_entity_poly.type
_entity_poly.pdbx_seq_one_letter_code
_entity_poly.pdbx_strand_id
1 'polypeptide(L)'
;ALLDVALRRRFQFEERAPDYTTLPAAVDGLDLGRLLRRINDRLEYLLDRDHRIGHAYLMRARTVVDVQEAFARQIIPLLQEYFFDDFSRVALVLSTTAEQPFLQEETLHFGRLFVGQRLDGVPSDRARFVITPPGSWTSESFQGIYDSAGDVGVTG
;
A
#
# COMPACT_ATOMS: atom_id res chain seq x y z
N ALA A 1 10.52 -0.26 -15.92
CA ALA A 1 10.44 1.03 -16.49
C ALA A 1 10.55 1.02 -18.01
N LEU A 2 11.69 1.35 -18.62
CA LEU A 2 11.82 1.33 -20.10
C LEU A 2 11.58 -0.05 -20.70
N LEU A 3 12.01 -1.10 -20.01
CA LEU A 3 11.84 -2.48 -20.46
C LEU A 3 10.35 -2.88 -20.47
N ASP A 4 9.58 -2.45 -19.49
CA ASP A 4 8.17 -2.77 -19.40
C ASP A 4 7.36 -2.09 -20.49
N VAL A 5 7.68 -0.84 -20.83
CA VAL A 5 7.03 -0.10 -21.93
C VAL A 5 7.34 -0.76 -23.27
N ALA A 6 8.60 -1.17 -23.50
CA ALA A 6 9.00 -1.88 -24.71
C ALA A 6 8.33 -3.24 -24.84
N LEU A 7 8.24 -4.00 -23.75
CA LEU A 7 7.56 -5.29 -23.71
C LEU A 7 6.07 -5.16 -23.96
N ARG A 8 5.41 -4.17 -23.37
CA ARG A 8 3.98 -3.90 -23.60
C ARG A 8 3.69 -3.60 -25.06
N ARG A 9 4.51 -2.78 -25.71
CA ARG A 9 4.38 -2.49 -27.14
C ARG A 9 4.59 -3.72 -28.02
N ARG A 10 5.56 -4.55 -27.64
CA ARG A 10 5.92 -5.74 -28.43
C ARG A 10 4.90 -6.86 -28.36
N PHE A 11 4.27 -7.06 -27.19
CA PHE A 11 3.35 -8.17 -26.96
C PHE A 11 1.87 -7.78 -26.97
N GLN A 12 1.56 -6.52 -27.23
CA GLN A 12 0.17 -6.00 -27.22
C GLN A 12 -0.60 -6.49 -25.99
N PHE A 13 -0.06 -6.24 -24.79
CA PHE A 13 -0.76 -6.56 -23.58
C PHE A 13 -2.10 -5.85 -23.54
N GLU A 14 -3.20 -6.60 -23.62
CA GLU A 14 -4.51 -6.06 -23.32
C GLU A 14 -4.51 -5.63 -21.85
N GLU A 15 -4.72 -4.34 -21.65
CA GLU A 15 -4.88 -3.78 -20.31
C GLU A 15 -6.19 -4.29 -19.73
N ARG A 16 -6.11 -5.32 -18.87
CA ARG A 16 -7.28 -5.77 -18.13
C ARG A 16 -7.47 -4.88 -16.93
N ALA A 17 -8.53 -4.08 -16.96
CA ALA A 17 -8.96 -3.35 -15.77
C ALA A 17 -9.24 -4.31 -14.62
N PRO A 18 -8.90 -3.96 -13.37
CA PRO A 18 -9.24 -4.78 -12.22
C PRO A 18 -10.75 -5.03 -12.15
N ASP A 19 -11.14 -6.27 -11.96
CA ASP A 19 -12.54 -6.63 -11.78
C ASP A 19 -12.85 -6.78 -10.29
N TYR A 20 -13.40 -5.74 -9.71
CA TYR A 20 -13.72 -5.71 -8.29
C TYR A 20 -14.91 -6.58 -7.91
N THR A 21 -15.75 -6.94 -8.88
CA THR A 21 -16.94 -7.76 -8.62
C THR A 21 -16.59 -9.21 -8.32
N THR A 22 -15.40 -9.67 -8.73
CA THR A 22 -14.93 -11.03 -8.44
C THR A 22 -14.36 -11.16 -7.02
N LEU A 23 -14.16 -10.05 -6.31
CA LEU A 23 -13.59 -10.06 -4.98
C LEU A 23 -14.65 -10.34 -3.92
N PRO A 24 -14.29 -11.11 -2.86
CA PRO A 24 -15.21 -11.33 -1.74
C PRO A 24 -15.65 -10.03 -1.07
N ALA A 25 -16.95 -9.90 -0.84
CA ALA A 25 -17.55 -8.69 -0.25
C ALA A 25 -17.61 -8.71 1.28
N ALA A 26 -17.35 -9.85 1.91
CA ALA A 26 -17.49 -10.02 3.35
C ALA A 26 -16.47 -11.02 3.90
N VAL A 27 -15.20 -10.62 3.94
CA VAL A 27 -14.12 -11.40 4.54
C VAL A 27 -13.83 -10.83 5.93
N ASP A 28 -14.31 -11.48 6.96
CA ASP A 28 -14.22 -10.97 8.35
C ASP A 28 -14.70 -9.50 8.47
N GLY A 29 -15.79 -9.18 7.79
CA GLY A 29 -16.34 -7.83 7.73
C GLY A 29 -15.72 -6.92 6.68
N LEU A 30 -14.72 -7.40 5.92
CA LEU A 30 -14.04 -6.62 4.88
C LEU A 30 -14.72 -6.80 3.53
N ASP A 31 -14.99 -5.68 2.87
CA ASP A 31 -15.33 -5.64 1.44
C ASP A 31 -14.04 -5.44 0.63
N LEU A 32 -13.49 -6.53 0.11
CA LEU A 32 -12.22 -6.52 -0.61
C LEU A 32 -12.31 -5.76 -1.93
N GLY A 33 -13.48 -5.72 -2.56
CA GLY A 33 -13.71 -4.92 -3.75
C GLY A 33 -13.56 -3.42 -3.48
N ARG A 34 -14.16 -2.93 -2.40
CA ARG A 34 -14.02 -1.54 -1.97
C ARG A 34 -12.60 -1.21 -1.54
N LEU A 35 -11.96 -2.12 -0.83
CA LEU A 35 -10.58 -1.96 -0.39
C LEU A 35 -9.63 -1.78 -1.58
N LEU A 36 -9.68 -2.70 -2.55
CA LEU A 36 -8.82 -2.63 -3.73
C LEU A 36 -9.13 -1.42 -4.60
N ARG A 37 -10.41 -1.08 -4.76
CA ARG A 37 -10.82 0.10 -5.53
C ARG A 37 -10.22 1.38 -4.92
N ARG A 38 -10.29 1.54 -3.60
CA ARG A 38 -9.70 2.71 -2.94
C ARG A 38 -8.20 2.79 -3.15
N ILE A 39 -7.49 1.69 -3.00
CA ILE A 39 -6.05 1.62 -3.25
C ILE A 39 -5.74 2.01 -4.68
N ASN A 40 -6.47 1.47 -5.64
CA ASN A 40 -6.26 1.75 -7.06
C ASN A 40 -6.62 3.19 -7.45
N ASP A 41 -7.65 3.77 -6.88
CA ASP A 41 -7.97 5.19 -7.09
C ASP A 41 -6.83 6.09 -6.62
N ARG A 42 -6.24 5.77 -5.47
CA ARG A 42 -5.08 6.49 -4.95
C ARG A 42 -3.84 6.31 -5.81
N LEU A 43 -3.60 5.08 -6.30
CA LEU A 43 -2.50 4.80 -7.22
C LEU A 43 -2.66 5.51 -8.55
N GLU A 44 -3.85 5.52 -9.12
CA GLU A 44 -4.14 6.24 -10.35
C GLU A 44 -3.90 7.74 -10.18
N TYR A 45 -4.29 8.31 -9.04
CA TYR A 45 -4.07 9.73 -8.74
C TYR A 45 -2.59 10.07 -8.58
N LEU A 46 -1.83 9.23 -7.87
CA LEU A 46 -0.42 9.49 -7.58
C LEU A 46 0.51 9.10 -8.73
N LEU A 47 0.12 8.14 -9.54
CA LEU A 47 0.90 7.63 -10.66
C LEU A 47 0.09 7.67 -11.95
N ASP A 48 -0.58 6.57 -12.30
CA ASP A 48 -1.41 6.43 -13.49
C ASP A 48 -2.23 5.14 -13.44
N ARG A 49 -3.04 4.91 -14.49
CA ARG A 49 -3.91 3.73 -14.62
C ARG A 49 -3.12 2.42 -14.73
N ASP A 50 -1.93 2.47 -15.29
CA ASP A 50 -1.11 1.27 -15.51
C ASP A 50 -0.54 0.70 -14.19
N HIS A 51 -0.54 1.49 -13.13
CA HIS A 51 -0.05 1.08 -11.82
C HIS A 51 -1.16 0.53 -10.92
N ARG A 52 -2.39 0.38 -11.41
CA ARG A 52 -3.45 -0.26 -10.64
C ARG A 52 -3.09 -1.72 -10.34
N ILE A 53 -3.45 -2.16 -9.15
CA ILE A 53 -3.21 -3.52 -8.68
C ILE A 53 -4.37 -4.40 -9.15
N GLY A 54 -4.05 -5.54 -9.75
CA GLY A 54 -5.04 -6.52 -10.19
C GLY A 54 -5.75 -7.21 -9.02
N HIS A 55 -6.95 -7.73 -9.29
CA HIS A 55 -7.78 -8.38 -8.28
C HIS A 55 -7.26 -9.76 -7.84
N ALA A 56 -6.34 -10.35 -8.60
CA ALA A 56 -5.85 -11.71 -8.34
C ALA A 56 -5.22 -11.88 -6.94
N TYR A 57 -4.59 -10.83 -6.41
CA TYR A 57 -3.93 -10.88 -5.10
C TYR A 57 -4.89 -11.13 -3.93
N LEU A 58 -6.14 -10.70 -4.04
CA LEU A 58 -7.15 -10.79 -2.98
C LEU A 58 -8.29 -11.76 -3.29
N MET A 59 -8.31 -12.32 -4.49
CA MET A 59 -9.43 -13.10 -5.01
C MET A 59 -9.71 -14.38 -4.20
N ARG A 60 -8.69 -14.95 -3.58
CA ARG A 60 -8.80 -16.20 -2.80
C ARG A 60 -8.78 -15.97 -1.29
N ALA A 61 -8.76 -14.73 -0.84
CA ALA A 61 -8.76 -14.45 0.59
C ALA A 61 -10.08 -14.86 1.24
N ARG A 62 -10.03 -15.60 2.32
CA ARG A 62 -11.19 -16.10 3.08
C ARG A 62 -11.24 -15.57 4.50
N THR A 63 -10.10 -15.16 5.03
CA THR A 63 -9.96 -14.62 6.38
C THR A 63 -9.12 -13.36 6.36
N VAL A 64 -9.16 -12.58 7.44
CA VAL A 64 -8.29 -11.41 7.58
C VAL A 64 -6.81 -11.80 7.54
N VAL A 65 -6.45 -13.00 7.98
CA VAL A 65 -5.07 -13.50 7.90
C VAL A 65 -4.62 -13.61 6.44
N ASP A 66 -5.49 -14.08 5.55
CA ASP A 66 -5.18 -14.14 4.12
C ASP A 66 -4.94 -12.73 3.54
N VAL A 67 -5.71 -11.75 3.98
CA VAL A 67 -5.54 -10.34 3.58
C VAL A 67 -4.22 -9.79 4.12
N GLN A 68 -3.89 -10.07 5.38
CA GLN A 68 -2.60 -9.70 5.98
C GLN A 68 -1.43 -10.24 5.15
N GLU A 69 -1.48 -11.51 4.77
CA GLU A 69 -0.42 -12.14 3.96
C GLU A 69 -0.32 -11.54 2.57
N ALA A 70 -1.44 -11.31 1.91
CA ALA A 70 -1.45 -10.69 0.58
C ALA A 70 -0.83 -9.28 0.62
N PHE A 71 -1.15 -8.49 1.64
CA PHE A 71 -0.57 -7.17 1.82
C PHE A 71 0.93 -7.23 2.14
N ALA A 72 1.31 -8.07 3.08
CA ALA A 72 2.70 -8.16 3.52
C ALA A 72 3.64 -8.70 2.45
N ARG A 73 3.19 -9.68 1.68
CA ARG A 73 4.05 -10.39 0.73
C ARG A 73 3.96 -9.89 -0.71
N GLN A 74 2.86 -9.25 -1.08
CA GLN A 74 2.60 -8.88 -2.47
C GLN A 74 2.27 -7.40 -2.65
N ILE A 75 1.27 -6.87 -1.97
CA ILE A 75 0.78 -5.52 -2.21
C ILE A 75 1.75 -4.47 -1.69
N ILE A 76 2.19 -4.54 -0.44
CA ILE A 76 3.14 -3.57 0.12
C ILE A 76 4.48 -3.60 -0.61
N PRO A 77 5.08 -4.77 -0.90
CA PRO A 77 6.29 -4.81 -1.72
C PRO A 77 6.11 -4.19 -3.11
N LEU A 78 4.95 -4.37 -3.73
CA LEU A 78 4.63 -3.75 -5.01
C LEU A 78 4.54 -2.22 -4.89
N LEU A 79 3.91 -1.70 -3.85
CA LEU A 79 3.87 -0.27 -3.56
C LEU A 79 5.27 0.31 -3.33
N GLN A 80 6.13 -0.40 -2.59
CA GLN A 80 7.52 0.00 -2.38
C GLN A 80 8.27 0.11 -3.70
N GLU A 81 8.06 -0.83 -4.60
CA GLU A 81 8.65 -0.81 -5.94
C GLU A 81 8.12 0.35 -6.78
N TYR A 82 6.81 0.58 -6.78
CA TYR A 82 6.18 1.67 -7.53
C TYR A 82 6.68 3.04 -7.13
N PHE A 83 6.96 3.26 -5.86
CA PHE A 83 7.39 4.55 -5.32
C PHE A 83 8.89 4.61 -5.01
N PHE A 84 9.68 3.65 -5.48
CA PHE A 84 11.13 3.62 -5.27
C PHE A 84 11.53 3.77 -3.80
N ASP A 85 10.86 3.01 -2.92
CA ASP A 85 11.04 3.05 -1.46
C ASP A 85 10.72 4.41 -0.80
N ASP A 86 9.95 5.26 -1.47
CA ASP A 86 9.37 6.44 -0.84
C ASP A 86 8.19 6.02 0.06
N PHE A 87 8.48 5.71 1.31
CA PHE A 87 7.49 5.23 2.27
C PHE A 87 6.42 6.27 2.61
N SER A 88 6.68 7.56 2.43
CA SER A 88 5.65 8.58 2.64
C SER A 88 4.51 8.44 1.63
N ARG A 89 4.81 8.07 0.41
CA ARG A 89 3.80 7.80 -0.63
C ARG A 89 3.10 6.46 -0.42
N VAL A 90 3.83 5.44 -0.01
CA VAL A 90 3.22 4.15 0.39
C VAL A 90 2.23 4.39 1.53
N ALA A 91 2.59 5.19 2.52
CA ALA A 91 1.70 5.55 3.62
C ALA A 91 0.44 6.30 3.15
N LEU A 92 0.55 7.16 2.12
CA LEU A 92 -0.60 7.82 1.53
C LEU A 92 -1.58 6.82 0.90
N VAL A 93 -1.07 5.85 0.15
CA VAL A 93 -1.92 4.81 -0.48
C VAL A 93 -2.65 3.98 0.58
N LEU A 94 -2.00 3.70 1.71
CA LEU A 94 -2.54 2.91 2.81
C LEU A 94 -3.13 3.77 3.94
N SER A 95 -3.35 5.06 3.71
CA SER A 95 -3.84 5.94 4.75
C SER A 95 -5.25 5.60 5.22
N THR A 96 -5.48 5.78 6.52
CA THR A 96 -6.76 5.58 7.18
C THR A 96 -7.20 6.88 7.86
N THR A 97 -8.40 6.93 8.38
CA THR A 97 -8.89 8.09 9.16
C THR A 97 -8.30 8.16 10.56
N ALA A 98 -7.73 7.06 11.02
CA ALA A 98 -7.09 6.94 12.32
C ALA A 98 -5.57 6.93 12.18
N GLU A 99 -4.88 6.46 13.20
CA GLU A 99 -3.45 6.23 13.12
C GLU A 99 -3.11 5.24 12.01
N GLN A 100 -1.94 5.44 11.38
CA GLN A 100 -1.43 4.55 10.34
C GLN A 100 -1.07 3.19 10.94
N PRO A 101 -1.83 2.10 10.66
CA PRO A 101 -1.55 0.80 11.27
C PRO A 101 -0.46 -0.01 10.56
N PHE A 102 -0.17 0.30 9.29
CA PHE A 102 0.69 -0.53 8.44
C PHE A 102 2.15 -0.13 8.49
N LEU A 103 2.43 1.14 8.76
CA LEU A 103 3.76 1.70 8.80
C LEU A 103 3.93 2.53 10.08
N GLN A 104 5.13 2.43 10.67
CA GLN A 104 5.51 3.20 11.84
C GLN A 104 6.73 4.04 11.50
N GLU A 105 6.70 5.31 11.88
CA GLU A 105 7.85 6.18 11.77
C GLU A 105 8.74 6.01 12.99
N GLU A 106 10.04 5.80 12.76
CA GLU A 106 11.07 5.73 13.79
C GLU A 106 12.13 6.79 13.53
N THR A 107 12.76 7.27 14.59
CA THR A 107 13.87 8.21 14.49
C THR A 107 15.19 7.51 14.76
N LEU A 108 16.12 7.63 13.82
CA LEU A 108 17.50 7.20 13.98
C LEU A 108 18.33 8.38 14.49
N HIS A 109 19.01 8.18 15.62
CA HIS A 109 19.85 9.18 16.23
C HIS A 109 21.32 8.87 15.94
N PHE A 110 22.01 9.78 15.24
CA PHE A 110 23.41 9.60 14.87
C PHE A 110 24.29 9.29 16.10
N GLY A 111 24.14 10.05 17.15
CA GLY A 111 24.95 9.88 18.36
C GLY A 111 24.75 8.56 19.10
N ARG A 112 23.61 7.90 18.91
CA ARG A 112 23.34 6.57 19.47
C ARG A 112 23.92 5.44 18.61
N LEU A 113 23.93 5.64 17.28
CA LEU A 113 24.43 4.64 16.34
C LEU A 113 25.95 4.69 16.19
N PHE A 114 26.52 5.89 16.23
CA PHE A 114 27.94 6.13 15.97
C PHE A 114 28.58 6.82 17.18
N VAL A 115 28.62 6.11 18.32
CA VAL A 115 29.10 6.65 19.57
C VAL A 115 30.55 7.17 19.43
N GLY A 116 30.77 8.41 19.83
CA GLY A 116 32.07 9.04 19.78
C GLY A 116 32.55 9.47 18.41
N GLN A 117 31.71 9.32 17.38
CA GLN A 117 32.05 9.75 16.03
C GLN A 117 31.40 11.09 15.69
N ARG A 118 31.98 11.76 14.70
CA ARG A 118 31.44 12.97 14.10
C ARG A 118 31.47 12.85 12.59
N LEU A 119 30.43 13.37 11.96
CA LEU A 119 30.38 13.48 10.50
C LEU A 119 29.72 14.81 10.16
N ASP A 120 30.52 15.72 9.58
CA ASP A 120 30.06 17.04 9.22
C ASP A 120 29.06 16.96 8.04
N GLY A 121 28.02 17.79 8.08
CA GLY A 121 27.01 17.85 7.04
C GLY A 121 25.95 16.76 7.09
N VAL A 122 25.96 15.90 8.11
CA VAL A 122 24.94 14.86 8.32
C VAL A 122 23.97 15.31 9.41
N PRO A 123 22.64 15.22 9.18
CA PRO A 123 21.68 15.52 10.24
C PRO A 123 21.89 14.62 11.46
N SER A 124 21.69 15.18 12.66
CA SER A 124 21.80 14.43 13.92
C SER A 124 20.73 13.36 14.07
N ASP A 125 19.57 13.57 13.45
CA ASP A 125 18.42 12.67 13.48
C ASP A 125 17.93 12.40 12.06
N ARG A 126 17.47 11.18 11.82
CA ARG A 126 16.90 10.78 10.55
C ARG A 126 15.66 9.93 10.77
N ALA A 127 14.57 10.30 10.14
CA ALA A 127 13.36 9.49 10.15
C ALA A 127 13.49 8.31 9.21
N ARG A 128 12.93 7.16 9.60
CA ARG A 128 12.69 6.03 8.73
C ARG A 128 11.31 5.45 8.99
N PHE A 129 10.75 4.81 7.97
CA PHE A 129 9.51 4.05 8.10
C PHE A 129 9.80 2.56 8.21
N VAL A 130 9.06 1.89 9.06
CA VAL A 130 9.13 0.44 9.27
C VAL A 130 7.73 -0.13 9.08
N ILE A 131 7.62 -1.24 8.36
CA ILE A 131 6.37 -1.95 8.22
C ILE A 131 6.08 -2.67 9.54
N THR A 132 4.89 -2.43 10.09
CA THR A 132 4.47 -3.09 11.33
C THR A 132 4.22 -4.58 11.11
N PRO A 133 4.25 -5.42 12.16
CA PRO A 133 3.99 -6.84 12.00
C PRO A 133 2.61 -7.09 11.36
N PRO A 134 2.50 -7.93 10.33
CA PRO A 134 1.22 -8.19 9.65
C PRO A 134 0.12 -8.71 10.58
N GLY A 135 0.48 -9.48 11.59
CA GLY A 135 -0.48 -9.99 12.57
C GLY A 135 -1.13 -8.91 13.45
N SER A 136 -0.59 -7.69 13.46
CA SER A 136 -1.19 -6.55 14.15
C SER A 136 -2.28 -5.85 13.35
N TRP A 137 -2.42 -6.15 12.07
CA TRP A 137 -3.42 -5.51 11.21
C TRP A 137 -4.77 -6.19 11.39
N THR A 138 -5.73 -5.44 11.87
CA THR A 138 -7.08 -5.95 12.13
C THR A 138 -8.01 -5.67 10.94
N SER A 139 -9.21 -6.24 10.98
CA SER A 139 -10.24 -5.89 10.00
C SER A 139 -10.51 -4.39 9.99
N GLU A 140 -10.55 -3.75 11.15
CA GLU A 140 -10.71 -2.30 11.26
C GLU A 140 -9.56 -1.52 10.62
N SER A 141 -8.33 -2.05 10.70
CA SER A 141 -7.18 -1.44 10.02
C SER A 141 -7.41 -1.33 8.52
N PHE A 142 -7.86 -2.41 7.89
CA PHE A 142 -8.15 -2.43 6.46
C PHE A 142 -9.41 -1.64 6.10
N GLN A 143 -10.46 -1.73 6.92
CA GLN A 143 -11.69 -0.94 6.72
C GLN A 143 -11.39 0.56 6.73
N GLY A 144 -10.49 1.00 7.57
CA GLY A 144 -10.07 2.40 7.64
C GLY A 144 -9.53 2.95 6.33
N ILE A 145 -9.04 2.10 5.43
CA ILE A 145 -8.58 2.53 4.11
C ILE A 145 -9.74 3.00 3.23
N TYR A 146 -10.87 2.28 3.23
CA TYR A 146 -12.00 2.59 2.35
C TYR A 146 -13.19 3.26 3.05
N ASP A 147 -13.29 3.17 4.37
CA ASP A 147 -14.33 3.87 5.15
C ASP A 147 -13.89 5.27 5.63
N SER A 148 -12.89 5.84 4.98
CA SER A 148 -12.44 7.18 5.31
C SER A 148 -13.46 8.26 4.90
N ALA A 149 -13.46 9.38 5.61
CA ALA A 149 -14.47 10.46 5.51
C ALA A 149 -14.70 11.05 4.11
N GLY A 150 -13.95 10.63 3.10
CA GLY A 150 -14.17 11.03 1.71
C GLY A 150 -15.20 10.21 0.95
N ASP A 151 -15.75 9.15 1.54
CA ASP A 151 -16.76 8.30 0.88
C ASP A 151 -18.19 8.81 1.03
N VAL A 152 -18.39 9.86 1.80
CA VAL A 152 -19.72 10.45 2.00
C VAL A 152 -20.04 11.32 0.79
N GLY A 153 -20.76 10.76 -0.18
CA GLY A 153 -21.36 11.56 -1.25
C GLY A 153 -20.98 11.21 -2.67
N VAL A 154 -20.21 10.16 -2.92
CA VAL A 154 -20.06 9.64 -4.29
C VAL A 154 -21.10 8.54 -4.51
N THR A 155 -22.33 8.97 -4.63
CA THR A 155 -23.38 8.16 -5.25
C THR A 155 -23.25 8.32 -6.76
N GLY A 156 -22.81 7.30 -7.40
CA GLY A 156 -22.78 7.35 -8.86
C GLY A 156 -22.09 6.22 -9.47
#